data_94716464f6dc98cf90d11db75c380245
#
_entry.id   94716464f6dc98cf90d11db75c380245
#
_cell.length_a   1.000
_cell.length_b   1.000
_cell.length_c   1.000
_cell.angle_alpha   90.00
_cell.angle_beta   90.00
_cell.angle_gamma   90.00
#
_symmetry.space_group_name_H-M   'P 1'
#
loop_
_entity.id
_entity.type
_entity.pdbx_description
1 polymer ?
#
loop_
_entity_poly.entity_id
_entity_poly.type
_entity_poly.pdbx_seq_one_letter_code
_entity_poly.pdbx_strand_id
1 'polypeptide(L)'
;MIIDYAIFYQYFMEVTAMIGWIIAGSIIGAIVIILIISVIVMYNNLVERSVRVDNAWSQIDVQMKQRYDLIPNLVETVKAYASHEKSTLEEVTKWRAAAMEAKTPEELMKSNQKLSGAIANIFATAENYPDL
;
A
#
# COMPACT_ATOMS: atom_id res chain seq x y z
N MET A 1 -61.78 -39.24 -29.66
CA MET A 1 -60.55 -40.01 -29.29
C MET A 1 -59.27 -39.40 -29.91
N ILE A 2 -59.11 -39.25 -31.24
CA ILE A 2 -57.90 -38.68 -31.86
C ILE A 2 -57.71 -37.15 -31.53
N ILE A 3 -58.78 -36.40 -31.47
CA ILE A 3 -58.78 -34.95 -31.17
C ILE A 3 -58.32 -34.71 -29.74
N ASP A 4 -58.72 -35.53 -28.78
CA ASP A 4 -58.35 -35.39 -27.37
C ASP A 4 -56.84 -35.60 -27.15
N TYR A 5 -56.22 -36.51 -27.88
CA TYR A 5 -54.78 -36.73 -27.86
C TYR A 5 -54.01 -35.54 -28.43
N ALA A 6 -54.48 -34.93 -29.51
CA ALA A 6 -53.83 -33.77 -30.12
C ALA A 6 -53.87 -32.55 -29.16
N ILE A 7 -55.02 -32.30 -28.52
CA ILE A 7 -55.15 -31.23 -27.52
C ILE A 7 -54.24 -31.47 -26.31
N PHE A 8 -54.17 -32.71 -25.81
CA PHE A 8 -53.29 -33.07 -24.70
C PHE A 8 -51.80 -32.85 -25.04
N TYR A 9 -51.35 -33.26 -26.23
CA TYR A 9 -49.97 -33.02 -26.66
C TYR A 9 -49.66 -31.55 -26.79
N GLN A 10 -50.57 -30.73 -27.26
CA GLN A 10 -50.38 -29.28 -27.38
C GLN A 10 -50.19 -28.60 -26.00
N TYR A 11 -51.09 -28.92 -25.05
CA TYR A 11 -50.95 -28.45 -23.67
C TYR A 11 -49.68 -28.93 -23.00
N PHE A 12 -49.27 -30.15 -23.21
CA PHE A 12 -48.06 -30.71 -22.65
C PHE A 12 -46.80 -29.99 -23.19
N MET A 13 -46.75 -29.70 -24.48
CA MET A 13 -45.64 -28.93 -25.10
C MET A 13 -45.57 -27.48 -24.58
N GLU A 14 -46.70 -26.82 -24.42
CA GLU A 14 -46.73 -25.45 -23.89
C GLU A 14 -46.25 -25.40 -22.43
N VAL A 15 -46.70 -26.32 -21.60
CA VAL A 15 -46.28 -26.40 -20.19
C VAL A 15 -44.79 -26.67 -20.05
N THR A 16 -44.26 -27.61 -20.85
CA THR A 16 -42.82 -27.90 -20.83
C THR A 16 -41.97 -26.73 -21.30
N ALA A 17 -42.44 -26.00 -22.33
CA ALA A 17 -41.76 -24.78 -22.79
C ALA A 17 -41.76 -23.69 -21.71
N MET A 18 -42.88 -23.42 -21.03
CA MET A 18 -42.96 -22.45 -19.92
C MET A 18 -42.03 -22.82 -18.78
N ILE A 19 -41.97 -24.08 -18.38
CA ILE A 19 -41.03 -24.56 -17.34
C ILE A 19 -39.59 -24.29 -17.77
N GLY A 20 -39.25 -24.56 -19.06
CA GLY A 20 -37.93 -24.28 -19.62
C GLY A 20 -37.51 -22.81 -19.49
N TRP A 21 -38.41 -21.88 -19.82
CA TRP A 21 -38.16 -20.45 -19.69
C TRP A 21 -37.98 -19.98 -18.24
N ILE A 22 -38.76 -20.56 -17.30
CA ILE A 22 -38.63 -20.23 -15.86
C ILE A 22 -37.27 -20.73 -15.34
N ILE A 23 -36.84 -21.92 -15.70
CA ILE A 23 -35.54 -22.47 -15.30
C ILE A 23 -34.41 -21.63 -15.92
N ALA A 24 -34.46 -21.31 -17.20
CA ALA A 24 -33.47 -20.49 -17.86
C ALA A 24 -33.37 -19.09 -17.21
N GLY A 25 -34.51 -18.44 -16.93
CA GLY A 25 -34.57 -17.17 -16.27
C GLY A 25 -33.99 -17.20 -14.84
N SER A 26 -34.26 -18.25 -14.08
CA SER A 26 -33.71 -18.41 -12.72
C SER A 26 -32.18 -18.60 -12.73
N ILE A 27 -31.64 -19.35 -13.68
CA ILE A 27 -30.19 -19.55 -13.85
C ILE A 27 -29.52 -18.22 -14.21
N ILE A 28 -30.06 -17.47 -15.17
CA ILE A 28 -29.54 -16.16 -15.56
C ILE A 28 -29.58 -15.20 -14.37
N GLY A 29 -30.70 -15.15 -13.64
CA GLY A 29 -30.82 -14.35 -12.43
C GLY A 29 -29.78 -14.69 -11.37
N ALA A 30 -29.54 -15.97 -11.12
CA ALA A 30 -28.50 -16.41 -10.19
C ALA A 30 -27.11 -15.99 -10.62
N ILE A 31 -26.77 -16.10 -11.90
CA ILE A 31 -25.47 -15.66 -12.44
C ILE A 31 -25.28 -14.16 -12.26
N VAL A 32 -26.31 -13.36 -12.56
CA VAL A 32 -26.25 -11.91 -12.38
C VAL A 32 -26.02 -11.53 -10.91
N ILE A 33 -26.71 -12.17 -9.98
CA ILE A 33 -26.51 -11.94 -8.55
C ILE A 33 -25.09 -12.28 -8.12
N ILE A 34 -24.55 -13.41 -8.56
CA ILE A 34 -23.17 -13.82 -8.25
C ILE A 34 -22.16 -12.80 -8.80
N LEU A 35 -22.36 -12.28 -10.00
CA LEU A 35 -21.50 -11.24 -10.58
C LEU A 35 -21.54 -9.95 -9.77
N ILE A 36 -22.73 -9.50 -9.35
CA ILE A 36 -22.87 -8.30 -8.51
C ILE A 36 -22.13 -8.47 -7.18
N ILE A 37 -22.32 -9.60 -6.50
CA ILE A 37 -21.64 -9.89 -5.24
C ILE A 37 -20.11 -9.93 -5.46
N SER A 38 -19.64 -10.54 -6.53
CA SER A 38 -18.22 -10.61 -6.87
C SER A 38 -17.60 -9.23 -7.04
N VAL A 39 -18.28 -8.32 -7.74
CA VAL A 39 -17.82 -6.93 -7.93
C VAL A 39 -17.75 -6.18 -6.59
N ILE A 40 -18.76 -6.34 -5.73
CA ILE A 40 -18.77 -5.70 -4.39
C ILE A 40 -17.60 -6.21 -3.55
N VAL A 41 -17.36 -7.52 -3.51
CA VAL A 41 -16.25 -8.11 -2.75
C VAL A 41 -14.90 -7.63 -3.29
N MET A 42 -14.74 -7.59 -4.62
CA MET A 42 -13.52 -7.11 -5.25
C MET A 42 -13.26 -5.63 -4.92
N TYR A 43 -14.29 -4.79 -4.98
CA TYR A 43 -14.19 -3.38 -4.63
C TYR A 43 -13.79 -3.18 -3.17
N ASN A 44 -14.43 -3.88 -2.24
CA ASN A 44 -14.11 -3.81 -0.82
C ASN A 44 -12.66 -4.23 -0.52
N ASN A 45 -12.20 -5.31 -1.15
CA ASN A 45 -10.81 -5.75 -1.02
C ASN A 45 -9.81 -4.72 -1.57
N LEU A 46 -10.16 -4.05 -2.66
CA LEU A 46 -9.30 -3.02 -3.27
C LEU A 46 -9.18 -1.79 -2.35
N VAL A 47 -10.31 -1.32 -1.81
CA VAL A 47 -10.36 -0.21 -0.85
C VAL A 47 -9.54 -0.55 0.41
N GLU A 48 -9.71 -1.75 0.97
CA GLU A 48 -8.95 -2.18 2.15
C GLU A 48 -7.43 -2.18 1.88
N ARG A 49 -7.00 -2.64 0.71
CA ARG A 49 -5.58 -2.61 0.32
C ARG A 49 -5.05 -1.20 0.18
N SER A 50 -5.83 -0.28 -0.42
CA SER A 50 -5.46 1.13 -0.53
C SER A 50 -5.27 1.78 0.84
N VAL A 51 -6.24 1.61 1.74
CA VAL A 51 -6.16 2.13 3.12
C VAL A 51 -4.96 1.55 3.87
N ARG A 52 -4.64 0.29 3.65
CA ARG A 52 -3.48 -0.37 4.27
C ARG A 52 -2.15 0.22 3.79
N VAL A 53 -2.05 0.55 2.50
CA VAL A 53 -0.88 1.25 1.93
C VAL A 53 -0.75 2.66 2.51
N ASP A 54 -1.84 3.42 2.58
CA ASP A 54 -1.86 4.78 3.12
C ASP A 54 -1.46 4.80 4.61
N ASN A 55 -1.94 3.83 5.39
CA ASN A 55 -1.55 3.67 6.79
C ASN A 55 -0.06 3.32 6.94
N ALA A 56 0.48 2.45 6.07
CA ALA A 56 1.89 2.11 6.08
C ALA A 56 2.77 3.33 5.75
N TRP A 57 2.37 4.15 4.76
CA TRP A 57 3.05 5.40 4.45
C TRP A 57 3.04 6.37 5.62
N SER A 58 1.89 6.55 6.28
CA SER A 58 1.78 7.41 7.44
C SER A 58 2.70 6.98 8.60
N GLN A 59 2.84 5.67 8.82
CA GLN A 59 3.77 5.13 9.82
C GLN A 59 5.23 5.40 9.47
N ILE A 60 5.60 5.24 8.18
CA ILE A 60 6.94 5.54 7.70
C ILE A 60 7.24 7.03 7.90
N ASP A 61 6.33 7.91 7.53
CA ASP A 61 6.48 9.35 7.65
C ASP A 61 6.74 9.77 9.11
N VAL A 62 5.97 9.25 10.06
CA VAL A 62 6.16 9.50 11.49
C VAL A 62 7.54 9.04 11.98
N GLN A 63 7.97 7.83 11.61
CA GLN A 63 9.28 7.31 12.00
C GLN A 63 10.43 8.11 11.40
N MET A 64 10.29 8.49 10.13
CA MET A 64 11.28 9.34 9.46
C MET A 64 11.38 10.71 10.11
N LYS A 65 10.26 11.33 10.43
CA LYS A 65 10.23 12.61 11.15
C LYS A 65 10.93 12.51 12.49
N GLN A 66 10.64 11.50 13.30
CA GLN A 66 11.33 11.28 14.57
C GLN A 66 12.84 11.14 14.38
N ARG A 67 13.27 10.37 13.35
CA ARG A 67 14.70 10.23 13.03
C ARG A 67 15.33 11.58 12.66
N TYR A 68 14.67 12.38 11.82
CA TYR A 68 15.21 13.69 11.42
C TYR A 68 15.29 14.67 12.56
N ASP A 69 14.37 14.60 13.52
CA ASP A 69 14.37 15.46 14.71
C ASP A 69 15.50 15.12 15.70
N LEU A 70 15.99 13.87 15.69
CA LEU A 70 17.13 13.45 16.51
C LEU A 70 18.49 13.81 15.92
N ILE A 71 18.58 14.03 14.61
CA ILE A 71 19.87 14.31 13.93
C ILE A 71 20.55 15.57 14.42
N PRO A 72 19.88 16.72 14.67
CA PRO A 72 20.57 17.91 15.21
C PRO A 72 21.26 17.64 16.54
N ASN A 73 20.62 16.90 17.43
CA ASN A 73 21.19 16.53 18.72
C ASN A 73 22.44 15.65 18.56
N LEU A 74 22.37 14.68 17.64
CA LEU A 74 23.50 13.82 17.30
C LEU A 74 24.69 14.66 16.77
N VAL A 75 24.43 15.55 15.82
CA VAL A 75 25.45 16.43 15.23
C VAL A 75 26.07 17.33 16.29
N GLU A 76 25.27 17.90 17.18
CA GLU A 76 25.76 18.78 18.24
C GLU A 76 26.61 18.02 19.26
N THR A 77 26.21 16.81 19.64
CA THR A 77 26.98 15.92 20.52
C THR A 77 28.33 15.58 19.92
N VAL A 78 28.37 15.15 18.67
CA VAL A 78 29.62 14.75 18.00
C VAL A 78 30.51 15.94 17.72
N LYS A 79 29.95 17.13 17.39
CA LYS A 79 30.70 18.34 17.15
C LYS A 79 31.51 18.78 18.37
N ALA A 80 31.04 18.51 19.57
CA ALA A 80 31.77 18.83 20.79
C ALA A 80 33.10 18.10 20.92
N TYR A 81 33.22 16.90 20.33
CA TYR A 81 34.41 16.03 20.43
C TYR A 81 35.18 15.91 19.10
N ALA A 82 34.51 15.98 17.97
CA ALA A 82 35.08 15.82 16.64
C ALA A 82 34.97 17.07 15.79
N SER A 83 35.46 18.21 16.34
CA SER A 83 35.41 19.50 15.65
C SER A 83 36.20 19.55 14.32
N HIS A 84 37.13 18.61 14.12
CA HIS A 84 37.94 18.50 12.91
C HIS A 84 37.19 17.74 11.76
N GLU A 85 36.12 17.05 12.07
CA GLU A 85 35.32 16.27 11.10
C GLU A 85 34.13 17.06 10.51
N LYS A 86 34.40 18.33 10.21
CA LYS A 86 33.38 19.28 9.73
C LYS A 86 32.66 18.77 8.47
N SER A 87 33.38 18.15 7.56
CA SER A 87 32.81 17.64 6.30
C SER A 87 31.74 16.55 6.53
N THR A 88 31.98 15.61 7.45
CA THR A 88 31.05 14.54 7.80
C THR A 88 29.76 15.09 8.44
N LEU A 89 29.89 16.07 9.33
CA LEU A 89 28.74 16.72 9.98
C LEU A 89 27.91 17.55 8.98
N GLU A 90 28.57 18.25 8.06
CA GLU A 90 27.91 18.98 6.97
C GLU A 90 27.15 18.04 6.03
N GLU A 91 27.70 16.88 5.72
CA GLU A 91 27.07 15.87 4.87
C GLU A 91 25.77 15.33 5.51
N VAL A 92 25.77 15.00 6.78
CA VAL A 92 24.55 14.58 7.52
C VAL A 92 23.49 15.66 7.49
N THR A 93 23.85 16.92 7.76
CA THR A 93 22.92 18.04 7.74
C THR A 93 22.32 18.26 6.35
N LYS A 94 23.15 18.16 5.31
CA LYS A 94 22.72 18.26 3.90
C LYS A 94 21.71 17.17 3.53
N TRP A 95 22.02 15.91 3.84
CA TRP A 95 21.14 14.81 3.46
C TRP A 95 19.86 14.75 4.31
N ARG A 96 19.92 15.24 5.56
CA ARG A 96 18.72 15.46 6.37
C ARG A 96 17.79 16.47 5.70
N ALA A 97 18.29 17.63 5.29
CA ALA A 97 17.49 18.64 4.59
C ALA A 97 16.87 18.07 3.30
N ALA A 98 17.67 17.38 2.48
CA ALA A 98 17.21 16.76 1.26
C ALA A 98 16.10 15.69 1.50
N ALA A 99 16.19 14.94 2.60
CA ALA A 99 15.17 13.95 2.96
C ALA A 99 13.87 14.61 3.45
N MET A 100 13.96 15.73 4.15
CA MET A 100 12.77 16.49 4.60
C MET A 100 12.06 17.23 3.46
N GLU A 101 12.78 17.58 2.39
CA GLU A 101 12.24 18.28 1.21
C GLU A 101 11.77 17.32 0.11
N ALA A 102 12.04 16.01 0.23
CA ALA A 102 11.68 15.01 -0.76
C ALA A 102 10.16 14.97 -1.00
N LYS A 103 9.77 15.07 -2.26
CA LYS A 103 8.35 15.08 -2.67
C LYS A 103 7.89 13.74 -3.24
N THR A 104 8.83 12.89 -3.62
CA THR A 104 8.54 11.57 -4.20
C THR A 104 9.14 10.47 -3.34
N PRO A 105 8.52 9.26 -3.33
CA PRO A 105 9.09 8.10 -2.63
C PRO A 105 10.51 7.77 -3.07
N GLU A 106 10.85 7.95 -4.34
CA GLU A 106 12.19 7.68 -4.88
C GLU A 106 13.23 8.68 -4.31
N GLU A 107 12.89 9.97 -4.29
CA GLU A 107 13.75 11.01 -3.69
C GLU A 107 13.95 10.75 -2.20
N LEU A 108 12.88 10.39 -1.49
CA LEU A 108 12.93 10.05 -0.07
C LEU A 108 13.84 8.86 0.19
N MET A 109 13.71 7.77 -0.57
CA MET A 109 14.56 6.59 -0.44
C MET A 109 16.03 6.91 -0.71
N LYS A 110 16.32 7.65 -1.78
CA LYS A 110 17.69 8.04 -2.15
C LYS A 110 18.33 8.94 -1.08
N SER A 111 17.60 9.94 -0.60
CA SER A 111 18.07 10.85 0.44
C SER A 111 18.30 10.14 1.76
N ASN A 112 17.41 9.22 2.16
CA ASN A 112 17.56 8.39 3.35
C ASN A 112 18.74 7.41 3.26
N GLN A 113 19.01 6.84 2.09
CA GLN A 113 20.18 5.99 1.89
C GLN A 113 21.48 6.78 2.09
N LYS A 114 21.57 7.98 1.52
CA LYS A 114 22.72 8.87 1.69
C LYS A 114 22.86 9.35 3.13
N LEU A 115 21.75 9.72 3.77
CA LEU A 115 21.74 10.10 5.18
C LEU A 115 22.21 8.97 6.10
N SER A 116 21.79 7.73 5.82
CA SER A 116 22.23 6.55 6.58
C SER A 116 23.74 6.32 6.43
N GLY A 117 24.28 6.49 5.22
CA GLY A 117 25.72 6.42 5.00
C GLY A 117 26.49 7.51 5.76
N ALA A 118 26.01 8.75 5.72
CA ALA A 118 26.63 9.85 6.44
C ALA A 118 26.59 9.64 7.97
N ILE A 119 25.49 9.12 8.52
CA ILE A 119 25.37 8.76 9.94
C ILE A 119 26.35 7.63 10.29
N ALA A 120 26.47 6.62 9.46
CA ALA A 120 27.43 5.53 9.66
C ALA A 120 28.89 6.06 9.71
N ASN A 121 29.23 7.04 8.88
CA ASN A 121 30.54 7.70 8.93
C ASN A 121 30.75 8.45 10.25
N ILE A 122 29.71 9.09 10.83
CA ILE A 122 29.81 9.70 12.17
C ILE A 122 30.15 8.64 13.22
N PHE A 123 29.46 7.49 13.21
CA PHE A 123 29.76 6.42 14.18
C PHE A 123 31.16 5.84 14.00
N ALA A 124 31.61 5.66 12.76
CA ALA A 124 32.98 5.23 12.49
C ALA A 124 34.02 6.24 12.99
N THR A 125 33.72 7.54 12.86
CA THR A 125 34.58 8.61 13.42
C THR A 125 34.54 8.58 14.95
N ALA A 126 33.36 8.40 15.56
CA ALA A 126 33.19 8.33 17.01
C ALA A 126 33.98 7.16 17.65
N GLU A 127 34.17 6.06 16.93
CA GLU A 127 34.99 4.93 17.38
C GLU A 127 36.46 5.33 17.65
N ASN A 128 36.95 6.36 16.97
CA ASN A 128 38.28 6.92 17.19
C ASN A 128 38.35 7.85 18.42
N TYR A 129 37.22 8.15 19.04
CA TYR A 129 37.10 9.04 20.20
C TYR A 129 36.44 8.27 21.36
N PRO A 130 37.20 7.51 22.18
CA PRO A 130 36.65 6.62 23.20
C PRO A 130 35.89 7.35 24.33
N ASP A 131 36.06 8.67 24.47
CA ASP A 131 35.39 9.49 25.48
C ASP A 131 34.01 10.02 25.05
N LEU A 132 33.53 9.58 23.95
CA LEU A 132 32.26 9.99 23.34
C LEU A 132 31.07 9.19 23.87
#